data_bc9121b94baaf641df7cfead486a3db1
#
_entry.id   bc9121b94baaf641df7cfead486a3db1
#
_cell.length_a   1.000
_cell.length_b   1.000
_cell.length_c   1.000
_cell.angle_alpha   90.00
_cell.angle_beta   90.00
_cell.angle_gamma   90.00
#
_symmetry.space_group_name_H-M   'P 1'
#
loop_
_entity.id
_entity.type
_entity.pdbx_description
1 polymer ?
#
loop_
_entity_poly.entity_id
_entity_poly.type
_entity_poly.pdbx_seq_one_letter_code
_entity_poly.pdbx_strand_id
1 'polypeptide(L)'
;GGRQHVTLSKRDRRAAVRMVQDNIEALAESEPRSLLALKNDIELITLNQLIERYQEMLGKGLTESKWQSFFLENPFILSLAFAVPAMLVQGQAYAGGKRLNGSGGKFSDFLYASASTGNLGLIEIKKPQTELLGKSPYRGDDVFGPSTELGGAIAQILDQRFKLQSELPVIKNNMNRYDLHSYAVRCIVVAGMTPQEHQQRKSF
;
A
#
# COMPACT_ATOMS: atom_id res chain seq x y z
N GLY A 1 -43.37 -3.94 13.01
CA GLY A 1 -43.24 -3.82 11.57
C GLY A 1 -41.98 -4.54 11.13
N GLY A 2 -42.15 -5.70 10.43
CA GLY A 2 -41.02 -6.44 9.91
C GLY A 2 -40.34 -5.69 8.77
N ARG A 3 -39.01 -5.62 8.80
CA ARG A 3 -38.21 -5.11 7.68
C ARG A 3 -38.36 -6.12 6.52
N GLN A 4 -39.03 -5.74 5.43
CA GLN A 4 -39.01 -6.53 4.20
C GLN A 4 -37.70 -6.26 3.47
N HIS A 5 -36.89 -7.31 3.28
CA HIS A 5 -35.73 -7.25 2.41
C HIS A 5 -36.16 -7.29 0.95
N VAL A 6 -36.12 -6.14 0.27
CA VAL A 6 -36.40 -6.05 -1.17
C VAL A 6 -35.06 -6.17 -1.91
N THR A 7 -34.97 -7.19 -2.79
CA THR A 7 -33.81 -7.34 -3.67
C THR A 7 -33.92 -6.35 -4.83
N LEU A 8 -33.06 -5.33 -4.80
CA LEU A 8 -33.00 -4.30 -5.85
C LEU A 8 -32.40 -4.84 -7.15
N SER A 9 -32.98 -4.49 -8.29
CA SER A 9 -32.37 -4.73 -9.59
C SER A 9 -31.06 -3.93 -9.75
N LYS A 10 -30.23 -4.27 -10.74
CA LYS A 10 -28.98 -3.52 -11.03
C LYS A 10 -29.25 -2.04 -11.35
N ARG A 11 -30.38 -1.74 -11.99
CA ARG A 11 -30.81 -0.38 -12.31
C ARG A 11 -31.22 0.38 -11.06
N ASP A 12 -31.99 -0.25 -10.18
CA ASP A 12 -32.48 0.38 -8.95
C ASP A 12 -31.33 0.64 -7.97
N ARG A 13 -30.34 -0.29 -7.86
CA ARG A 13 -29.13 -0.06 -7.07
C ARG A 13 -28.34 1.16 -7.53
N ARG A 14 -28.18 1.33 -8.85
CA ARG A 14 -27.51 2.51 -9.40
C ARG A 14 -28.29 3.80 -9.12
N ALA A 15 -29.62 3.75 -9.24
CA ALA A 15 -30.49 4.90 -8.95
C ALA A 15 -30.41 5.28 -7.46
N ALA A 16 -30.42 4.30 -6.55
CA ALA A 16 -30.30 4.53 -5.11
C ALA A 16 -28.96 5.22 -4.75
N VAL A 17 -27.84 4.74 -5.31
CA VAL A 17 -26.53 5.36 -5.10
C VAL A 17 -26.51 6.80 -5.59
N ARG A 18 -27.02 7.07 -6.79
CA ARG A 18 -27.10 8.45 -7.31
C ARG A 18 -27.98 9.33 -6.43
N MET A 19 -29.12 8.84 -5.99
CA MET A 19 -30.03 9.61 -5.12
C MET A 19 -29.33 10.02 -3.82
N VAL A 20 -28.52 9.15 -3.21
CA VAL A 20 -27.70 9.50 -2.04
C VAL A 20 -26.64 10.53 -2.40
N GLN A 21 -25.91 10.33 -3.51
CA GLN A 21 -24.83 11.25 -3.95
C GLN A 21 -25.37 12.65 -4.26
N ASP A 22 -26.50 12.74 -4.98
CA ASP A 22 -27.09 14.01 -5.39
C ASP A 22 -27.71 14.81 -4.21
N ASN A 23 -27.96 14.14 -3.07
CA ASN A 23 -28.57 14.74 -1.89
C ASN A 23 -27.67 14.68 -0.64
N ILE A 24 -26.37 14.48 -0.80
CA ILE A 24 -25.45 14.19 0.32
C ILE A 24 -25.41 15.31 1.37
N GLU A 25 -25.46 16.57 0.94
CA GLU A 25 -25.43 17.74 1.84
C GLU A 25 -26.72 17.81 2.69
N ALA A 26 -27.89 17.68 2.05
CA ALA A 26 -29.17 17.68 2.73
C ALA A 26 -29.31 16.50 3.70
N LEU A 27 -28.80 15.32 3.32
CA LEU A 27 -28.76 14.15 4.21
C LEU A 27 -27.81 14.34 5.39
N ALA A 28 -26.68 15.00 5.19
CA ALA A 28 -25.73 15.31 6.27
C ALA A 28 -26.32 16.26 7.30
N GLU A 29 -27.19 17.19 6.88
CA GLU A 29 -27.88 18.11 7.77
C GLU A 29 -29.09 17.47 8.48
N SER A 30 -29.94 16.74 7.72
CA SER A 30 -31.21 16.21 8.25
C SER A 30 -31.06 14.86 8.95
N GLU A 31 -30.17 13.98 8.47
CA GLU A 31 -30.00 12.59 8.91
C GLU A 31 -28.55 12.20 9.18
N PRO A 32 -27.77 12.98 9.98
CA PRO A 32 -26.34 12.76 10.14
C PRO A 32 -25.98 11.39 10.72
N ARG A 33 -26.80 10.87 11.64
CA ARG A 33 -26.56 9.55 12.24
C ARG A 33 -26.79 8.40 11.25
N SER A 34 -27.85 8.51 10.44
CA SER A 34 -28.16 7.51 9.41
C SER A 34 -27.10 7.49 8.33
N LEU A 35 -26.61 8.67 7.92
CA LEU A 35 -25.54 8.81 6.94
C LEU A 35 -24.20 8.24 7.47
N LEU A 36 -23.88 8.49 8.75
CA LEU A 36 -22.68 7.92 9.39
C LEU A 36 -22.77 6.40 9.49
N ALA A 37 -23.92 5.84 9.85
CA ALA A 37 -24.14 4.41 9.88
C ALA A 37 -23.97 3.78 8.49
N LEU A 38 -24.56 4.38 7.46
CA LEU A 38 -24.41 3.93 6.06
C LEU A 38 -22.94 3.98 5.62
N LYS A 39 -22.20 5.04 5.96
CA LYS A 39 -20.77 5.14 5.68
C LYS A 39 -20.00 3.97 6.31
N ASN A 40 -20.23 3.71 7.58
CA ASN A 40 -19.56 2.62 8.31
C ASN A 40 -19.88 1.24 7.70
N ASP A 41 -21.13 1.01 7.31
CA ASP A 41 -21.54 -0.24 6.65
C ASP A 41 -20.83 -0.41 5.29
N ILE A 42 -20.74 0.65 4.50
CA ILE A 42 -20.02 0.64 3.21
C ILE A 42 -18.55 0.35 3.41
N GLU A 43 -17.90 1.02 4.38
CA GLU A 43 -16.49 0.81 4.70
C GLU A 43 -16.21 -0.64 5.13
N LEU A 44 -17.05 -1.19 6.00
CA LEU A 44 -16.92 -2.58 6.46
C LEU A 44 -17.08 -3.61 5.33
N ILE A 45 -18.11 -3.43 4.49
CA ILE A 45 -18.35 -4.32 3.34
C ILE A 45 -17.19 -4.24 2.34
N THR A 46 -16.72 -3.03 2.06
CA THR A 46 -15.61 -2.80 1.14
C THR A 46 -14.33 -3.43 1.67
N LEU A 47 -14.04 -3.29 2.97
CA LEU A 47 -12.88 -3.89 3.60
C LEU A 47 -12.93 -5.42 3.54
N ASN A 48 -14.08 -6.03 3.83
CA ASN A 48 -14.25 -7.49 3.73
C ASN A 48 -14.00 -8.01 2.30
N GLN A 49 -14.58 -7.34 1.29
CA GLN A 49 -14.35 -7.69 -0.12
C GLN A 49 -12.86 -7.55 -0.50
N LEU A 50 -12.19 -6.55 0.04
CA LEU A 50 -10.77 -6.34 -0.19
C LEU A 50 -9.92 -7.44 0.44
N ILE A 51 -10.25 -7.87 1.66
CA ILE A 51 -9.59 -8.98 2.35
C ILE A 51 -9.77 -10.28 1.56
N GLU A 52 -11.00 -10.59 1.12
CA GLU A 52 -11.29 -11.76 0.29
C GLU A 52 -10.47 -11.74 -1.01
N ARG A 53 -10.45 -10.61 -1.72
CA ARG A 53 -9.63 -10.44 -2.94
C ARG A 53 -8.14 -10.63 -2.66
N TYR A 54 -7.63 -10.08 -1.56
CA TYR A 54 -6.24 -10.23 -1.15
C TYR A 54 -5.90 -11.70 -0.87
N GLN A 55 -6.76 -12.42 -0.12
CA GLN A 55 -6.58 -13.84 0.17
C GLN A 55 -6.59 -14.71 -1.10
N GLU A 56 -7.51 -14.42 -2.03
CA GLU A 56 -7.51 -15.09 -3.33
C GLU A 56 -6.21 -14.85 -4.12
N MET A 57 -5.69 -13.62 -4.09
CA MET A 57 -4.45 -13.26 -4.75
C MET A 57 -3.24 -13.99 -4.14
N LEU A 58 -3.21 -14.19 -2.81
CA LEU A 58 -2.16 -14.95 -2.13
C LEU A 58 -2.09 -16.40 -2.60
N GLY A 59 -3.25 -17.02 -2.89
CA GLY A 59 -3.35 -18.39 -3.43
C GLY A 59 -2.95 -18.53 -4.90
N LYS A 60 -2.75 -17.41 -5.62
CA LYS A 60 -2.39 -17.41 -7.04
C LYS A 60 -0.93 -17.01 -7.20
N GLY A 61 -0.14 -17.71 -7.99
CA GLY A 61 1.27 -17.37 -8.27
C GLY A 61 1.42 -16.10 -9.13
N LEU A 62 0.94 -14.97 -8.62
CA LEU A 62 0.90 -13.71 -9.36
C LEU A 62 2.28 -13.06 -9.48
N THR A 63 2.46 -12.29 -10.57
CA THR A 63 3.66 -11.49 -10.79
C THR A 63 3.71 -10.30 -9.84
N GLU A 64 4.91 -9.77 -9.59
CA GLU A 64 5.12 -8.56 -8.78
C GLU A 64 4.31 -7.37 -9.28
N SER A 65 4.21 -7.18 -10.61
CA SER A 65 3.42 -6.10 -11.20
C SER A 65 1.92 -6.19 -10.89
N LYS A 66 1.38 -7.39 -10.69
CA LYS A 66 -0.03 -7.55 -10.27
C LYS A 66 -0.23 -7.11 -8.83
N TRP A 67 0.72 -7.39 -7.95
CA TRP A 67 0.72 -6.90 -6.58
C TRP A 67 0.87 -5.38 -6.52
N GLN A 68 1.78 -4.82 -7.31
CA GLN A 68 1.95 -3.37 -7.42
C GLN A 68 0.66 -2.68 -7.89
N SER A 69 -0.03 -3.25 -8.90
CA SER A 69 -1.33 -2.73 -9.35
C SER A 69 -2.39 -2.78 -8.26
N PHE A 70 -2.48 -3.89 -7.52
CA PHE A 70 -3.42 -4.04 -6.41
C PHE A 70 -3.18 -3.00 -5.31
N PHE A 71 -1.94 -2.76 -4.92
CA PHE A 71 -1.61 -1.77 -3.91
C PHE A 71 -1.78 -0.34 -4.42
N LEU A 72 -1.61 -0.10 -5.72
CA LEU A 72 -1.88 1.20 -6.33
C LEU A 72 -3.38 1.54 -6.32
N GLU A 73 -4.24 0.54 -6.57
CA GLU A 73 -5.69 0.67 -6.46
C GLU A 73 -6.15 0.88 -5.00
N ASN A 74 -5.35 0.39 -4.03
CA ASN A 74 -5.69 0.39 -2.60
C ASN A 74 -4.52 0.94 -1.75
N PRO A 75 -4.09 2.19 -1.96
CA PRO A 75 -2.85 2.72 -1.38
C PRO A 75 -2.88 2.79 0.16
N PHE A 76 -4.06 2.84 0.78
CA PHE A 76 -4.20 2.85 2.23
C PHE A 76 -3.62 1.60 2.90
N ILE A 77 -3.62 0.44 2.22
CA ILE A 77 -3.06 -0.81 2.78
C ILE A 77 -1.59 -0.62 3.10
N LEU A 78 -0.83 -0.05 2.16
CA LEU A 78 0.59 0.21 2.37
C LEU A 78 0.84 1.33 3.39
N SER A 79 -0.10 2.28 3.52
CA SER A 79 0.04 3.32 4.53
C SER A 79 -0.01 2.78 5.96
N LEU A 80 -0.65 1.62 6.20
CA LEU A 80 -0.66 0.93 7.49
C LEU A 80 0.72 0.44 7.95
N ALA A 81 1.67 0.29 7.02
CA ALA A 81 3.06 -0.06 7.36
C ALA A 81 3.83 1.09 8.03
N PHE A 82 3.30 2.31 7.99
CA PHE A 82 3.88 3.47 8.66
C PHE A 82 3.25 3.66 10.05
N ALA A 83 4.06 4.05 11.03
CA ALA A 83 3.57 4.34 12.39
C ALA A 83 2.84 5.69 12.51
N VAL A 84 2.77 6.44 11.43
CA VAL A 84 2.11 7.76 11.34
C VAL A 84 1.28 7.81 10.07
N PRO A 85 0.22 8.62 10.01
CA PRO A 85 -0.55 8.81 8.78
C PRO A 85 0.37 9.18 7.61
N ALA A 86 0.31 8.40 6.54
CA ALA A 86 1.14 8.57 5.35
C ALA A 86 0.24 8.57 4.10
N MET A 87 0.57 9.45 3.16
CA MET A 87 -0.14 9.60 1.90
C MET A 87 0.75 9.18 0.74
N LEU A 88 0.17 8.48 -0.23
CA LEU A 88 0.86 8.14 -1.46
C LEU A 88 1.20 9.42 -2.24
N VAL A 89 2.49 9.61 -2.53
CA VAL A 89 3.01 10.69 -3.37
C VAL A 89 3.13 10.21 -4.81
N GLN A 90 3.68 9.01 -4.99
CA GLN A 90 3.87 8.40 -6.30
C GLN A 90 3.87 6.88 -6.22
N GLY A 91 3.21 6.22 -7.21
CA GLY A 91 3.30 4.79 -7.44
C GLY A 91 3.84 4.49 -8.84
N GLN A 92 4.18 3.24 -9.10
CA GLN A 92 4.75 2.80 -10.38
C GLN A 92 3.91 3.15 -11.61
N ALA A 93 2.59 3.05 -11.50
CA ALA A 93 1.66 3.35 -12.60
C ALA A 93 1.57 4.86 -12.94
N TYR A 94 2.06 5.73 -12.07
CA TYR A 94 2.17 7.17 -12.35
C TYR A 94 3.37 7.50 -13.27
N ALA A 95 4.16 6.50 -13.64
CA ALA A 95 5.31 6.65 -14.53
C ALA A 95 4.95 6.93 -15.99
N GLY A 96 3.70 7.24 -16.32
CA GLY A 96 3.31 7.76 -17.62
C GLY A 96 3.78 9.20 -17.91
N GLY A 97 4.37 9.89 -16.94
CA GLY A 97 4.90 11.22 -17.10
C GLY A 97 6.14 11.44 -16.25
N LYS A 98 7.24 11.74 -16.89
CA LYS A 98 8.54 12.18 -16.34
C LYS A 98 9.03 11.47 -15.07
N ARG A 99 10.03 10.66 -15.25
CA ARG A 99 10.83 9.99 -14.21
C ARG A 99 11.35 11.00 -13.19
N LEU A 100 11.37 10.65 -11.89
CA LEU A 100 11.80 11.52 -10.80
C LEU A 100 13.20 12.14 -10.98
N ASN A 101 14.08 11.54 -11.78
CA ASN A 101 15.45 12.01 -12.03
C ASN A 101 15.74 12.42 -13.47
N GLY A 102 14.73 12.52 -14.34
CA GLY A 102 14.94 12.82 -15.77
C GLY A 102 15.69 11.74 -16.57
N SER A 103 16.33 10.77 -15.93
CA SER A 103 17.20 9.75 -16.53
C SER A 103 16.63 8.34 -16.53
N GLY A 104 15.46 8.11 -15.92
CA GLY A 104 14.75 6.87 -16.04
C GLY A 104 14.90 5.84 -14.96
N GLY A 105 15.54 6.11 -13.88
CA GLY A 105 15.56 5.25 -12.71
C GLY A 105 14.26 5.33 -11.91
N LYS A 106 13.68 4.18 -11.53
CA LYS A 106 12.66 4.12 -10.49
C LYS A 106 13.36 4.29 -9.14
N PHE A 107 12.81 5.14 -8.25
CA PHE A 107 13.34 5.21 -6.89
C PHE A 107 12.85 4.04 -6.03
N SER A 108 11.59 3.64 -6.21
CA SER A 108 10.97 2.50 -5.53
C SER A 108 9.62 2.22 -6.19
N ASP A 109 8.95 1.16 -5.76
CA ASP A 109 7.60 0.88 -6.23
C ASP A 109 6.61 1.95 -5.77
N PHE A 110 6.76 2.44 -4.53
CA PHE A 110 5.91 3.49 -3.98
C PHE A 110 6.70 4.51 -3.16
N LEU A 111 6.35 5.78 -3.37
CA LEU A 111 6.83 6.91 -2.58
C LEU A 111 5.66 7.46 -1.76
N TYR A 112 5.84 7.52 -0.46
CA TYR A 112 4.88 8.08 0.50
C TYR A 112 5.45 9.31 1.20
N ALA A 113 4.57 10.14 1.73
CA ALA A 113 4.93 11.24 2.62
C ALA A 113 4.10 11.18 3.89
N SER A 114 4.71 11.45 5.04
CA SER A 114 3.98 11.65 6.29
C SER A 114 3.06 12.86 6.17
N ALA A 115 1.79 12.68 6.53
CA ALA A 115 0.79 13.74 6.47
C ALA A 115 1.11 14.93 7.39
N SER A 116 1.82 14.69 8.51
CA SER A 116 2.14 15.71 9.51
C SER A 116 3.48 16.40 9.29
N THR A 117 4.47 15.70 8.73
CA THR A 117 5.85 16.22 8.66
C THR A 117 6.38 16.34 7.24
N GLY A 118 5.68 15.82 6.25
CA GLY A 118 6.16 15.74 4.88
C GLY A 118 7.38 14.82 4.68
N ASN A 119 7.85 14.12 5.73
CA ASN A 119 8.97 13.19 5.58
C ASN A 119 8.61 12.02 4.68
N LEU A 120 9.50 11.74 3.74
CA LEU A 120 9.31 10.72 2.72
C LEU A 120 9.51 9.30 3.27
N GLY A 121 8.83 8.35 2.65
CA GLY A 121 8.99 6.92 2.85
C GLY A 121 8.97 6.17 1.54
N LEU A 122 9.81 5.15 1.43
CA LEU A 122 9.91 4.28 0.27
C LEU A 122 9.35 2.90 0.61
N ILE A 123 8.61 2.30 -0.32
CA ILE A 123 8.17 0.91 -0.22
C ILE A 123 8.59 0.16 -1.47
N GLU A 124 9.26 -0.95 -1.27
CA GLU A 124 9.60 -1.94 -2.29
C GLU A 124 8.72 -3.18 -2.09
N ILE A 125 8.11 -3.67 -3.17
CA ILE A 125 7.22 -4.82 -3.15
C ILE A 125 7.91 -6.01 -3.80
N LYS A 126 7.85 -7.15 -3.12
CA LYS A 126 8.23 -8.45 -3.68
C LYS A 126 7.03 -9.41 -3.59
N LYS A 127 7.10 -10.50 -4.34
CA LYS A 127 6.01 -11.50 -4.34
C LYS A 127 5.84 -12.16 -2.97
N PRO A 128 4.63 -12.63 -2.61
CA PRO A 128 4.42 -13.44 -1.41
C PRO A 128 5.23 -14.74 -1.39
N GLN A 129 5.64 -15.25 -2.56
CA GLN A 129 6.48 -16.44 -2.69
C GLN A 129 7.97 -16.16 -2.53
N THR A 130 8.38 -14.90 -2.37
CA THR A 130 9.79 -14.56 -2.09
C THR A 130 10.23 -15.20 -0.79
N GLU A 131 11.27 -16.02 -0.85
CA GLU A 131 11.86 -16.62 0.35
C GLU A 131 12.47 -15.52 1.23
N LEU A 132 12.12 -15.50 2.51
CA LEU A 132 12.63 -14.50 3.45
C LEU A 132 13.96 -14.89 4.05
N LEU A 133 14.19 -16.19 4.23
CA LEU A 133 15.38 -16.75 4.84
C LEU A 133 16.16 -17.63 3.85
N GLY A 134 17.45 -17.75 4.08
CA GLY A 134 18.30 -18.70 3.37
C GLY A 134 17.85 -20.15 3.63
N LYS A 135 18.18 -21.04 2.69
CA LYS A 135 17.77 -22.45 2.74
C LYS A 135 18.51 -23.26 3.81
N SER A 136 19.70 -22.80 4.21
CA SER A 136 20.52 -23.43 5.24
C SER A 136 20.81 -22.46 6.37
N PRO A 137 21.03 -22.96 7.60
CA PRO A 137 21.44 -22.10 8.70
C PRO A 137 22.73 -21.35 8.37
N TYR A 138 22.77 -20.08 8.74
CA TYR A 138 23.98 -19.24 8.67
C TYR A 138 24.96 -19.58 9.80
N ARG A 139 24.41 -19.91 11.00
CA ARG A 139 25.24 -20.27 12.17
C ARG A 139 24.48 -21.25 13.08
N GLY A 140 25.19 -22.27 13.54
CA GLY A 140 24.54 -23.36 14.30
C GLY A 140 23.52 -24.10 13.45
N ASP A 141 22.52 -24.67 14.10
CA ASP A 141 21.45 -25.45 13.46
C ASP A 141 20.15 -24.67 13.29
N ASP A 142 20.05 -23.46 13.86
CA ASP A 142 18.78 -22.74 14.01
C ASP A 142 18.85 -21.22 13.71
N VAL A 143 20.01 -20.66 13.35
CA VAL A 143 20.15 -19.26 12.98
C VAL A 143 20.19 -19.12 11.46
N PHE A 144 19.12 -18.63 10.87
CA PHE A 144 19.01 -18.39 9.44
C PHE A 144 19.28 -16.93 9.10
N GLY A 145 20.08 -16.68 8.09
CA GLY A 145 20.26 -15.35 7.50
C GLY A 145 19.15 -15.01 6.51
N PRO A 146 19.03 -13.74 6.09
CA PRO A 146 18.11 -13.37 5.03
C PRO A 146 18.45 -14.11 3.72
N SER A 147 17.43 -14.38 2.91
CA SER A 147 17.65 -14.91 1.57
C SER A 147 18.40 -13.90 0.70
N THR A 148 19.00 -14.36 -0.39
CA THR A 148 19.65 -13.48 -1.37
C THR A 148 18.66 -12.48 -1.97
N GLU A 149 17.42 -12.89 -2.18
CA GLU A 149 16.37 -12.04 -2.76
C GLU A 149 15.94 -10.94 -1.79
N LEU A 150 15.73 -11.29 -0.51
CA LEU A 150 15.44 -10.29 0.53
C LEU A 150 16.61 -9.35 0.75
N GLY A 151 17.83 -9.87 0.83
CA GLY A 151 19.05 -9.07 0.94
C GLY A 151 19.21 -8.10 -0.23
N GLY A 152 18.94 -8.55 -1.44
CA GLY A 152 18.94 -7.72 -2.65
C GLY A 152 17.89 -6.62 -2.61
N ALA A 153 16.66 -6.92 -2.17
CA ALA A 153 15.60 -5.91 -2.03
C ALA A 153 15.95 -4.84 -0.97
N ILE A 154 16.56 -5.25 0.14
CA ILE A 154 17.05 -4.31 1.17
C ILE A 154 18.16 -3.41 0.60
N ALA A 155 19.14 -3.97 -0.09
CA ALA A 155 20.21 -3.18 -0.72
C ALA A 155 19.65 -2.20 -1.76
N GLN A 156 18.69 -2.64 -2.56
CA GLN A 156 18.02 -1.83 -3.56
C GLN A 156 17.31 -0.61 -2.94
N ILE A 157 16.49 -0.82 -1.91
CA ILE A 157 15.73 0.28 -1.30
C ILE A 157 16.65 1.26 -0.55
N LEU A 158 17.78 0.80 0.00
CA LEU A 158 18.77 1.67 0.63
C LEU A 158 19.51 2.53 -0.40
N ASP A 159 19.87 1.99 -1.57
CA ASP A 159 20.43 2.77 -2.69
C ASP A 159 19.42 3.81 -3.19
N GLN A 160 18.17 3.41 -3.33
CA GLN A 160 17.08 4.31 -3.72
C GLN A 160 16.88 5.44 -2.70
N ARG A 161 16.98 5.15 -1.39
CA ARG A 161 16.95 6.18 -0.35
C ARG A 161 18.07 7.19 -0.51
N PHE A 162 19.30 6.73 -0.74
CA PHE A 162 20.44 7.61 -0.97
C PHE A 162 20.21 8.53 -2.17
N LYS A 163 19.77 7.98 -3.30
CA LYS A 163 19.44 8.76 -4.50
C LYS A 163 18.33 9.77 -4.24
N LEU A 164 17.24 9.36 -3.56
CA LEU A 164 16.14 10.24 -3.19
C LEU A 164 16.63 11.43 -2.37
N GLN A 165 17.46 11.19 -1.36
CA GLN A 165 18.00 12.25 -0.51
C GLN A 165 18.89 13.22 -1.29
N SER A 166 19.71 12.72 -2.21
CA SER A 166 20.60 13.53 -3.05
C SER A 166 19.84 14.37 -4.08
N GLU A 167 18.74 13.85 -4.63
CA GLU A 167 17.99 14.48 -5.70
C GLU A 167 16.72 15.22 -5.22
N LEU A 168 16.47 15.26 -3.91
CA LEU A 168 15.25 15.86 -3.36
C LEU A 168 14.97 17.29 -3.83
N PRO A 169 15.96 18.20 -3.97
CA PRO A 169 15.69 19.54 -4.49
C PRO A 169 15.09 19.52 -5.90
N VAL A 170 15.60 18.65 -6.77
CA VAL A 170 15.10 18.48 -8.15
C VAL A 170 13.68 17.88 -8.14
N ILE A 171 13.46 16.89 -7.28
CA ILE A 171 12.16 16.24 -7.10
C ILE A 171 11.11 17.26 -6.66
N LYS A 172 11.41 18.09 -5.67
CA LYS A 172 10.52 19.15 -5.19
C LYS A 172 10.09 20.09 -6.30
N ASN A 173 11.05 20.54 -7.10
CA ASN A 173 10.79 21.43 -8.23
C ASN A 173 9.92 20.74 -9.30
N ASN A 174 10.24 19.51 -9.67
CA ASN A 174 9.51 18.78 -10.72
C ASN A 174 8.07 18.47 -10.33
N MET A 175 7.82 18.22 -9.04
CA MET A 175 6.49 17.91 -8.51
C MET A 175 5.74 19.13 -7.96
N ASN A 176 6.40 20.30 -7.91
CA ASN A 176 5.89 21.50 -7.24
C ASN A 176 5.45 21.21 -5.77
N ARG A 177 6.23 20.37 -5.05
CA ARG A 177 5.95 19.90 -3.70
C ARG A 177 7.09 20.26 -2.76
N TYR A 178 7.08 21.50 -2.27
CA TYR A 178 8.12 22.03 -1.35
C TYR A 178 7.94 21.60 0.09
N ASP A 179 6.80 21.01 0.41
CA ASP A 179 6.44 20.42 1.70
C ASP A 179 7.09 19.04 1.97
N LEU A 180 7.75 18.44 0.96
CA LEU A 180 8.40 17.14 1.11
C LEU A 180 9.77 17.27 1.78
N HIS A 181 10.11 16.32 2.67
CA HIS A 181 11.34 16.31 3.44
C HIS A 181 12.00 14.92 3.46
N SER A 182 13.33 14.91 3.57
CA SER A 182 14.13 13.67 3.66
C SER A 182 14.95 13.55 4.94
N TYR A 183 14.49 14.18 6.02
CA TYR A 183 15.20 14.14 7.31
C TYR A 183 15.24 12.74 7.92
N ALA A 184 14.17 11.98 7.74
CA ALA A 184 14.02 10.63 8.27
C ALA A 184 13.27 9.74 7.27
N VAL A 185 13.91 9.43 6.13
CA VAL A 185 13.32 8.57 5.09
C VAL A 185 13.18 7.14 5.62
N ARG A 186 11.96 6.68 5.73
CA ARG A 186 11.65 5.28 6.07
C ARG A 186 11.71 4.41 4.83
N CYS A 187 12.33 3.23 4.98
CA CYS A 187 12.39 2.21 3.92
C CYS A 187 11.66 0.96 4.41
N ILE A 188 10.71 0.49 3.63
CA ILE A 188 9.89 -0.68 3.94
C ILE A 188 9.97 -1.65 2.75
N VAL A 189 10.30 -2.90 3.04
CA VAL A 189 10.20 -4.00 2.06
C VAL A 189 9.01 -4.87 2.44
N VAL A 190 8.06 -5.01 1.52
CA VAL A 190 6.93 -5.92 1.66
C VAL A 190 7.23 -7.16 0.84
N ALA A 191 7.52 -8.28 1.49
CA ALA A 191 7.98 -9.48 0.83
C ALA A 191 7.55 -10.75 1.55
N GLY A 192 7.37 -11.82 0.80
CA GLY A 192 7.22 -13.16 1.33
C GLY A 192 6.01 -13.38 2.25
N MET A 193 6.01 -14.51 2.89
CA MET A 193 5.10 -14.89 3.97
C MET A 193 5.91 -15.37 5.16
N THR A 194 5.40 -15.12 6.38
CA THR A 194 6.05 -15.58 7.61
C THR A 194 6.36 -17.08 7.54
N PRO A 195 7.60 -17.49 7.83
CA PRO A 195 7.99 -18.91 7.81
C PRO A 195 7.09 -19.75 8.70
N GLN A 196 6.74 -20.96 8.26
CA GLN A 196 5.89 -21.86 9.04
C GLN A 196 6.67 -22.65 10.10
N GLU A 197 7.94 -22.98 9.83
CA GLU A 197 8.79 -23.73 10.73
C GLU A 197 9.23 -22.90 11.93
N HIS A 198 9.13 -23.49 13.11
CA HIS A 198 9.43 -22.80 14.38
C HIS A 198 10.89 -22.30 14.45
N GLN A 199 11.85 -23.08 13.96
CA GLN A 199 13.26 -22.69 13.96
C GLN A 199 13.52 -21.47 13.07
N GLN A 200 12.89 -21.42 11.91
CA GLN A 200 12.98 -20.28 10.99
C GLN A 200 12.32 -19.03 11.56
N ARG A 201 11.19 -19.17 12.27
CA ARG A 201 10.51 -18.03 12.92
C ARG A 201 11.36 -17.30 13.96
N LYS A 202 12.26 -18.01 14.64
CA LYS A 202 13.18 -17.39 15.61
C LYS A 202 14.18 -16.42 14.96
N SER A 203 14.50 -16.65 13.67
CA SER A 203 15.46 -15.84 12.92
C SER A 203 14.79 -14.65 12.19
N PHE A 204 13.45 -14.57 12.25
CA PHE A 204 12.65 -13.52 11.62
C PHE A 204 12.08 -12.55 12.65
#